data_da560b503eb635d65944e071d44a08e6
#
_entry.id   da560b503eb635d65944e071d44a08e6
#
_cell.length_a   1.000
_cell.length_b   1.000
_cell.length_c   1.000
_cell.angle_alpha   90.00
_cell.angle_beta   90.00
_cell.angle_gamma   90.00
#
_symmetry.space_group_name_H-M   'P 1'
#
loop_
_entity.id
_entity.type
_entity.pdbx_description
1 polymer ?
#
loop_
_entity_poly.entity_id
_entity_poly.type
_entity_poly.pdbx_seq_one_letter_code
_entity_poly.pdbx_strand_id
1 'polypeptide(L)'
;ERTIAPPLSSYGFQKLAVEYFARAAWDQYGLPYTIVRPFNCVGIGEGRALGDVEVPSGNVKLAMSHVVPDLVQKIVKGQDPLHILGDGTQVRHYTYGGDLAKGIVTAMEHPDARNEDFNLSTAESTNVRELADVIWRKIKGPDVPLNLVSDEAFEHDVAKRVPSVEKAKRVLGFEATTTLDEMLDEV
;
A
#
# COMPACT_ATOMS: atom_id res chain seq x y z
N GLU A 1 -8.10 -16.21 18.24
CA GLU A 1 -8.88 -16.76 17.11
C GLU A 1 -8.50 -16.00 15.85
N ARG A 2 -7.90 -16.70 14.89
CA ARG A 2 -7.64 -16.13 13.55
C ARG A 2 -8.92 -16.26 12.72
N THR A 3 -9.74 -15.24 12.72
CA THR A 3 -10.88 -15.18 11.81
C THR A 3 -10.37 -14.82 10.42
N ILE A 4 -10.35 -15.78 9.51
CA ILE A 4 -10.08 -15.52 8.09
C ILE A 4 -11.38 -15.04 7.47
N ALA A 5 -11.49 -13.72 7.22
CA ALA A 5 -12.57 -13.20 6.41
C ALA A 5 -12.36 -13.67 4.96
N PRO A 6 -13.41 -14.14 4.26
CA PRO A 6 -13.29 -14.49 2.86
C PRO A 6 -12.86 -13.26 2.05
N PRO A 7 -11.95 -13.42 1.07
CA PRO A 7 -11.54 -12.31 0.22
C PRO A 7 -12.73 -11.85 -0.63
N LEU A 8 -12.94 -10.52 -0.67
CA LEU A 8 -14.05 -9.91 -1.41
C LEU A 8 -13.77 -9.77 -2.91
N SER A 9 -12.52 -10.01 -3.35
CA SER A 9 -12.12 -9.88 -4.75
C SER A 9 -11.26 -11.04 -5.20
N SER A 10 -11.19 -11.28 -6.52
CA SER A 10 -10.28 -12.27 -7.12
C SER A 10 -8.80 -11.94 -6.83
N TYR A 11 -8.44 -10.66 -6.79
CA TYR A 11 -7.10 -10.21 -6.38
C TYR A 11 -6.78 -10.65 -4.94
N GLY A 12 -7.68 -10.39 -4.00
CA GLY A 12 -7.52 -10.81 -2.60
C GLY A 12 -7.40 -12.33 -2.47
N PHE A 13 -8.22 -13.08 -3.23
CA PHE A 13 -8.13 -14.53 -3.28
C PHE A 13 -6.78 -15.03 -3.79
N GLN A 14 -6.26 -14.45 -4.88
CA GLN A 14 -4.96 -14.83 -5.43
C GLN A 14 -3.83 -14.62 -4.41
N LYS A 15 -3.84 -13.49 -3.71
CA LYS A 15 -2.85 -13.22 -2.63
C LYS A 15 -2.94 -14.23 -1.51
N LEU A 16 -4.14 -14.59 -1.07
CA LEU A 16 -4.34 -15.62 -0.06
C LEU A 16 -3.90 -17.01 -0.54
N ALA A 17 -4.22 -17.37 -1.79
CA ALA A 17 -3.85 -18.66 -2.37
C ALA A 17 -2.33 -18.87 -2.38
N VAL A 18 -1.53 -17.84 -2.70
CA VAL A 18 -0.06 -17.93 -2.66
C VAL A 18 0.44 -18.33 -1.26
N GLU A 19 -0.14 -17.78 -0.20
CA GLU A 19 0.22 -18.17 1.18
C GLU A 19 -0.11 -19.64 1.48
N TYR A 20 -1.25 -20.12 1.00
CA TYR A 20 -1.62 -21.53 1.15
C TYR A 20 -0.68 -22.45 0.36
N PHE A 21 -0.30 -22.09 -0.86
CA PHE A 21 0.67 -22.86 -1.65
C PHE A 21 2.05 -22.92 -0.98
N ALA A 22 2.52 -21.82 -0.40
CA ALA A 22 3.79 -21.81 0.34
C ALA A 22 3.76 -22.78 1.53
N ARG A 23 2.69 -22.77 2.30
CA ARG A 23 2.51 -23.70 3.44
C ARG A 23 2.39 -25.18 2.98
N ALA A 24 1.61 -25.43 1.92
CA ALA A 24 1.46 -26.75 1.35
C ALA A 24 2.79 -27.30 0.80
N ALA A 25 3.64 -26.47 0.21
CA ALA A 25 4.97 -26.85 -0.25
C ALA A 25 5.90 -27.26 0.91
N TRP A 26 5.77 -26.58 2.05
CA TRP A 26 6.46 -27.01 3.27
C TRP A 26 5.93 -28.37 3.75
N ASP A 27 4.62 -28.54 3.86
CA ASP A 27 4.00 -29.74 4.37
C ASP A 27 4.30 -30.97 3.49
N GLN A 28 4.37 -30.79 2.16
CA GLN A 28 4.58 -31.91 1.23
C GLN A 28 6.05 -32.19 0.93
N TYR A 29 6.88 -31.16 0.87
CA TYR A 29 8.24 -31.26 0.34
C TYR A 29 9.31 -30.76 1.31
N GLY A 30 8.94 -30.22 2.47
CA GLY A 30 9.87 -29.59 3.41
C GLY A 30 10.52 -28.32 2.85
N LEU A 31 9.91 -27.68 1.82
CA LEU A 31 10.41 -26.45 1.26
C LEU A 31 10.15 -25.27 2.20
N PRO A 32 11.19 -24.66 2.81
CA PRO A 32 11.00 -23.56 3.73
C PRO A 32 10.49 -22.32 3.00
N TYR A 33 9.71 -21.50 3.70
CA TYR A 33 9.18 -20.25 3.19
C TYR A 33 9.28 -19.13 4.22
N THR A 34 9.17 -17.90 3.75
CA THR A 34 8.87 -16.72 4.55
C THR A 34 7.82 -15.90 3.79
N ILE A 35 6.71 -15.59 4.43
CA ILE A 35 5.65 -14.78 3.83
C ILE A 35 5.81 -13.34 4.33
N VAL A 36 5.92 -12.41 3.41
CA VAL A 36 5.91 -10.97 3.71
C VAL A 36 4.68 -10.32 3.06
N ARG A 37 3.99 -9.49 3.81
CA ARG A 37 2.83 -8.71 3.35
C ARG A 37 3.19 -7.23 3.41
N PRO A 38 3.67 -6.64 2.30
CA PRO A 38 3.93 -5.20 2.24
C PRO A 38 2.62 -4.42 2.17
N PHE A 39 2.57 -3.27 2.86
CA PHE A 39 1.40 -2.39 2.87
C PHE A 39 1.69 -1.10 2.12
N ASN A 40 0.86 -0.83 1.09
CA ASN A 40 0.83 0.40 0.28
C ASN A 40 2.23 1.00 0.04
N CYS A 41 3.03 0.26 -0.72
CA CYS A 41 4.38 0.68 -1.10
C CYS A 41 4.33 2.02 -1.87
N VAL A 42 5.11 2.99 -1.44
CA VAL A 42 5.27 4.29 -2.09
C VAL A 42 6.75 4.53 -2.37
N GLY A 43 7.10 5.03 -3.56
CA GLY A 43 8.48 5.33 -3.90
C GLY A 43 8.68 5.84 -5.33
N ILE A 44 9.91 6.19 -5.67
CA ILE A 44 10.32 6.83 -6.95
C ILE A 44 9.80 6.10 -8.21
N GLY A 45 9.61 4.78 -8.15
CA GLY A 45 9.10 4.00 -9.28
C GLY A 45 7.66 4.30 -9.66
N GLU A 46 6.87 4.88 -8.77
CA GLU A 46 5.46 5.19 -8.99
C GLU A 46 5.25 6.29 -10.05
N GLY A 47 6.19 7.20 -10.22
CA GLY A 47 6.14 8.20 -11.30
C GLY A 47 6.07 7.59 -12.71
N ARG A 48 6.52 6.35 -12.88
CA ARG A 48 6.40 5.60 -14.14
C ARG A 48 5.02 4.97 -14.35
N ALA A 49 4.23 4.82 -13.28
CA ALA A 49 2.85 4.38 -13.34
C ALA A 49 1.88 5.49 -13.79
N LEU A 50 2.39 6.70 -14.00
CA LEU A 50 1.63 7.89 -14.45
C LEU A 50 1.37 7.91 -15.96
N GLY A 51 1.66 6.86 -16.70
CA GLY A 51 1.37 6.80 -18.13
C GLY A 51 -0.13 6.69 -18.41
N ASP A 52 -0.61 7.35 -19.47
CA ASP A 52 -1.96 7.19 -20.03
C ASP A 52 -2.19 5.78 -20.64
N VAL A 53 -1.36 4.81 -20.27
CA VAL A 53 -1.42 3.46 -20.77
C VAL A 53 -2.42 2.67 -19.93
N GLU A 54 -3.66 2.61 -20.41
CA GLU A 54 -4.60 1.58 -19.98
C GLU A 54 -4.03 0.22 -20.39
N VAL A 55 -3.70 -0.60 -19.40
CA VAL A 55 -3.33 -2.00 -19.68
C VAL A 55 -4.61 -2.82 -19.75
N PRO A 56 -5.02 -3.30 -20.93
CA PRO A 56 -6.13 -4.22 -21.03
C PRO A 56 -5.76 -5.54 -20.37
N SER A 57 -6.51 -5.93 -19.35
CA SER A 57 -6.47 -7.27 -18.75
C SER A 57 -7.82 -7.93 -18.97
N GLY A 58 -7.96 -8.60 -20.08
CA GLY A 58 -9.24 -9.15 -20.52
C GLY A 58 -10.26 -8.02 -20.73
N ASN A 59 -11.45 -8.13 -20.10
CA ASN A 59 -12.51 -7.11 -20.18
C ASN A 59 -12.37 -6.00 -19.13
N VAL A 60 -11.26 -5.94 -18.39
CA VAL A 60 -11.03 -4.99 -17.30
C VAL A 60 -9.96 -3.99 -17.73
N LYS A 61 -10.33 -2.72 -17.74
CA LYS A 61 -9.36 -1.61 -17.78
C LYS A 61 -8.77 -1.46 -16.38
N LEU A 62 -7.54 -1.92 -16.19
CA LEU A 62 -6.80 -1.64 -14.96
C LEU A 62 -6.24 -0.22 -15.06
N ALA A 63 -6.84 0.70 -14.32
CA ALA A 63 -6.14 1.93 -13.96
C ALA A 63 -4.98 1.53 -13.04
N MET A 64 -3.76 1.54 -13.58
CA MET A 64 -2.53 1.17 -12.86
C MET A 64 -2.09 2.22 -11.85
N SER A 65 -2.94 3.22 -11.58
CA SER A 65 -2.61 4.30 -10.68
C SER A 65 -2.96 3.96 -9.24
N HIS A 66 -1.95 3.98 -8.37
CA HIS A 66 -2.15 4.01 -6.93
C HIS A 66 -2.58 5.42 -6.50
N VAL A 67 -3.16 5.55 -5.30
CA VAL A 67 -3.74 6.82 -4.82
C VAL A 67 -2.71 7.97 -4.75
N VAL A 68 -1.46 7.70 -4.37
CA VAL A 68 -0.43 8.74 -4.28
C VAL A 68 -0.12 9.33 -5.66
N PRO A 69 0.30 8.54 -6.68
CA PRO A 69 0.56 9.09 -8.01
C PRO A 69 -0.69 9.68 -8.68
N ASP A 70 -1.88 9.13 -8.43
CA ASP A 70 -3.13 9.70 -8.94
C ASP A 70 -3.37 11.11 -8.42
N LEU A 71 -3.26 11.33 -7.10
CA LEU A 71 -3.42 12.65 -6.49
C LEU A 71 -2.35 13.63 -6.97
N VAL A 72 -1.07 13.20 -6.99
CA VAL A 72 0.03 14.03 -7.51
C VAL A 72 -0.25 14.49 -8.94
N GLN A 73 -0.63 13.56 -9.82
CA GLN A 73 -0.91 13.86 -11.22
C GLN A 73 -2.08 14.85 -11.38
N LYS A 74 -3.19 14.62 -10.65
CA LYS A 74 -4.35 15.52 -10.67
C LYS A 74 -3.99 16.94 -10.25
N ILE A 75 -3.22 17.07 -9.16
CA ILE A 75 -2.81 18.37 -8.62
C ILE A 75 -1.83 19.08 -9.56
N VAL A 76 -0.86 18.36 -10.11
CA VAL A 76 0.10 18.91 -11.09
C VAL A 76 -0.59 19.36 -12.38
N LYS A 77 -1.60 18.61 -12.85
CA LYS A 77 -2.44 18.99 -14.02
C LYS A 77 -3.42 20.13 -13.71
N GLY A 78 -3.45 20.62 -12.47
CA GLY A 78 -4.25 21.79 -12.08
C GLY A 78 -5.71 21.50 -11.78
N GLN A 79 -6.06 20.26 -11.42
CA GLN A 79 -7.42 19.92 -11.04
C GLN A 79 -7.81 20.63 -9.73
N ASP A 80 -8.82 21.49 -9.80
CA ASP A 80 -9.45 22.20 -8.67
C ASP A 80 -10.94 22.40 -8.99
N PRO A 81 -11.87 21.85 -8.22
CA PRO A 81 -11.64 21.01 -7.02
C PRO A 81 -10.96 19.68 -7.32
N LEU A 82 -10.19 19.17 -6.35
CA LEU A 82 -9.53 17.88 -6.44
C LEU A 82 -10.52 16.74 -6.19
N HIS A 83 -10.62 15.82 -7.14
CA HIS A 83 -11.50 14.67 -7.06
C HIS A 83 -10.84 13.49 -6.36
N ILE A 84 -11.51 12.94 -5.34
CA ILE A 84 -11.13 11.74 -4.62
C ILE A 84 -12.23 10.68 -4.69
N LEU A 85 -11.86 9.40 -4.65
CA LEU A 85 -12.82 8.30 -4.62
C LEU A 85 -13.37 8.09 -3.21
N GLY A 86 -14.69 8.01 -3.09
CA GLY A 86 -15.39 7.93 -1.82
C GLY A 86 -15.28 9.24 -1.03
N ASP A 87 -15.59 9.18 0.25
CA ASP A 87 -15.54 10.33 1.15
C ASP A 87 -14.13 10.68 1.66
N GLY A 88 -13.13 9.87 1.32
CA GLY A 88 -11.74 10.06 1.71
C GLY A 88 -11.41 9.66 3.15
N THR A 89 -12.34 9.03 3.87
CA THR A 89 -12.12 8.57 5.26
C THR A 89 -11.43 7.20 5.35
N GLN A 90 -11.24 6.52 4.23
CA GLN A 90 -10.57 5.23 4.19
C GLN A 90 -9.11 5.34 4.65
N VAL A 91 -8.77 4.51 5.66
CA VAL A 91 -7.45 4.53 6.33
C VAL A 91 -6.50 3.53 5.68
N ARG A 92 -5.26 3.98 5.44
CA ARG A 92 -4.16 3.18 4.90
C ARG A 92 -2.87 3.48 5.66
N HIS A 93 -1.88 2.59 5.47
CA HIS A 93 -0.51 2.77 5.96
C HIS A 93 0.40 2.84 4.73
N TYR A 94 0.86 4.03 4.39
CA TYR A 94 1.75 4.26 3.25
C TYR A 94 3.19 4.06 3.69
N THR A 95 3.84 3.06 3.11
CA THR A 95 5.16 2.63 3.54
C THR A 95 6.20 2.87 2.45
N TYR A 96 7.30 3.50 2.80
CA TYR A 96 8.37 3.80 1.85
C TYR A 96 8.97 2.52 1.26
N GLY A 97 9.17 2.50 -0.06
CA GLY A 97 9.68 1.35 -0.79
C GLY A 97 11.08 0.92 -0.34
N GLY A 98 11.94 1.88 0.05
CA GLY A 98 13.27 1.60 0.60
C GLY A 98 13.22 0.87 1.94
N ASP A 99 12.28 1.25 2.83
CA ASP A 99 12.10 0.54 4.10
C ASP A 99 11.52 -0.86 3.87
N LEU A 100 10.56 -1.01 2.95
CA LEU A 100 10.02 -2.32 2.58
C LEU A 100 11.11 -3.24 2.00
N ALA A 101 12.00 -2.70 1.15
CA ALA A 101 13.10 -3.48 0.59
C ALA A 101 14.05 -4.00 1.70
N LYS A 102 14.42 -3.14 2.66
CA LYS A 102 15.20 -3.55 3.83
C LYS A 102 14.48 -4.64 4.63
N GLY A 103 13.17 -4.46 4.89
CA GLY A 103 12.36 -5.45 5.60
C GLY A 103 12.29 -6.79 4.91
N ILE A 104 12.17 -6.81 3.57
CA ILE A 104 12.17 -8.04 2.77
C ILE A 104 13.52 -8.75 2.89
N VAL A 105 14.63 -8.03 2.70
CA VAL A 105 15.98 -8.62 2.83
C VAL A 105 16.19 -9.18 4.24
N THR A 106 15.83 -8.39 5.26
CA THR A 106 15.90 -8.86 6.66
C THR A 106 15.11 -10.14 6.87
N ALA A 107 13.87 -10.21 6.35
CA ALA A 107 13.03 -11.39 6.48
C ALA A 107 13.61 -12.62 5.73
N MET A 108 14.31 -12.41 4.63
CA MET A 108 14.98 -13.49 3.88
C MET A 108 16.19 -14.07 4.61
N GLU A 109 16.93 -13.22 5.34
CA GLU A 109 18.20 -13.60 5.99
C GLU A 109 18.03 -14.01 7.46
N HIS A 110 16.94 -13.59 8.11
CA HIS A 110 16.74 -13.83 9.54
C HIS A 110 16.38 -15.29 9.84
N PRO A 111 17.13 -15.98 10.72
CA PRO A 111 16.91 -17.41 10.99
C PRO A 111 15.52 -17.72 11.55
N ASP A 112 14.96 -16.81 12.37
CA ASP A 112 13.63 -16.98 12.98
C ASP A 112 12.47 -16.61 12.04
N ALA A 113 12.77 -16.19 10.81
CA ALA A 113 11.76 -15.91 9.79
C ALA A 113 11.32 -17.14 9.01
N ARG A 114 12.02 -18.26 9.18
CA ARG A 114 11.73 -19.51 8.48
C ARG A 114 10.35 -20.05 8.87
N ASN A 115 9.50 -20.28 7.87
CA ASN A 115 8.12 -20.75 7.99
C ASN A 115 7.20 -19.79 8.76
N GLU A 116 7.54 -18.52 8.74
CA GLU A 116 6.80 -17.45 9.41
C GLU A 116 6.21 -16.45 8.41
N ASP A 117 5.29 -15.63 8.90
CA ASP A 117 4.66 -14.57 8.13
C ASP A 117 4.77 -13.22 8.83
N PHE A 118 5.02 -12.15 8.07
CA PHE A 118 5.21 -10.80 8.59
C PHE A 118 4.45 -9.75 7.79
N ASN A 119 3.81 -8.81 8.49
CA ASN A 119 3.37 -7.58 7.89
C ASN A 119 4.54 -6.59 7.89
N LEU A 120 4.89 -6.06 6.73
CA LEU A 120 5.90 -5.02 6.59
C LEU A 120 5.19 -3.70 6.29
N SER A 121 5.18 -2.80 7.27
CA SER A 121 4.43 -1.55 7.20
C SER A 121 5.00 -0.51 8.16
N THR A 122 4.74 0.77 7.87
CA THR A 122 4.79 1.80 8.89
C THR A 122 3.69 1.57 9.95
N ALA A 123 3.93 2.01 11.17
CA ALA A 123 2.90 2.05 12.22
C ALA A 123 1.92 3.21 12.03
N GLU A 124 2.30 4.22 11.24
CA GLU A 124 1.48 5.42 11.01
C GLU A 124 0.35 5.15 10.03
N SER A 125 -0.84 5.60 10.38
CA SER A 125 -2.03 5.52 9.54
C SER A 125 -2.39 6.90 8.99
N THR A 126 -2.84 6.94 7.73
CA THR A 126 -3.24 8.18 7.05
C THR A 126 -4.54 7.93 6.28
N ASN A 127 -5.52 8.82 6.37
CA ASN A 127 -6.67 8.76 5.50
C ASN A 127 -6.42 9.51 4.18
N VAL A 128 -7.29 9.31 3.18
CA VAL A 128 -7.09 9.90 1.85
C VAL A 128 -7.20 11.42 1.85
N ARG A 129 -8.01 12.01 2.76
CA ARG A 129 -8.11 13.47 2.89
C ARG A 129 -6.82 14.08 3.43
N GLU A 130 -6.25 13.46 4.47
CA GLU A 130 -4.96 13.86 5.03
C GLU A 130 -3.85 13.73 3.99
N LEU A 131 -3.81 12.61 3.25
CA LEU A 131 -2.86 12.41 2.16
C LEU A 131 -2.99 13.50 1.08
N ALA A 132 -4.23 13.80 0.66
CA ALA A 132 -4.50 14.84 -0.35
C ALA A 132 -4.05 16.22 0.14
N ASP A 133 -4.28 16.56 1.41
CA ASP A 133 -3.87 17.84 2.00
C ASP A 133 -2.34 17.96 2.04
N VAL A 134 -1.62 16.91 2.45
CA VAL A 134 -0.15 16.94 2.47
C VAL A 134 0.41 17.12 1.05
N ILE A 135 -0.07 16.35 0.07
CA ILE A 135 0.37 16.48 -1.34
C ILE A 135 0.01 17.86 -1.91
N TRP A 136 -1.21 18.34 -1.62
CA TRP A 136 -1.64 19.66 -2.08
C TRP A 136 -0.72 20.77 -1.58
N ARG A 137 -0.42 20.79 -0.27
CA ARG A 137 0.45 21.80 0.34
C ARG A 137 1.88 21.74 -0.22
N LYS A 138 2.40 20.56 -0.48
CA LYS A 138 3.73 20.40 -1.09
C LYS A 138 3.78 20.99 -2.52
N ILE A 139 2.73 20.84 -3.32
CA ILE A 139 2.71 21.25 -4.73
C ILE A 139 2.23 22.68 -4.90
N LYS A 140 1.16 23.08 -4.21
CA LYS A 140 0.52 24.41 -4.37
C LYS A 140 0.96 25.45 -3.33
N GLY A 141 1.50 24.99 -2.22
CA GLY A 141 1.86 25.82 -1.07
C GLY A 141 0.82 25.79 0.07
N PRO A 142 1.26 26.09 1.29
CA PRO A 142 0.43 25.95 2.50
C PRO A 142 -0.76 26.92 2.56
N ASP A 143 -0.69 28.05 1.85
CA ASP A 143 -1.69 29.11 1.89
C ASP A 143 -2.81 28.92 0.85
N VAL A 144 -2.71 27.92 -0.02
CA VAL A 144 -3.71 27.63 -1.07
C VAL A 144 -4.75 26.65 -0.51
N PRO A 145 -6.03 27.05 -0.42
CA PRO A 145 -7.06 26.19 0.14
C PRO A 145 -7.28 24.95 -0.74
N LEU A 146 -7.43 23.80 -0.12
CA LEU A 146 -7.78 22.55 -0.80
C LEU A 146 -9.30 22.40 -0.85
N ASN A 147 -9.86 22.31 -2.05
CA ASN A 147 -11.25 21.97 -2.31
C ASN A 147 -11.35 20.51 -2.77
N LEU A 148 -12.15 19.70 -2.06
CA LEU A 148 -12.33 18.27 -2.39
C LEU A 148 -13.74 17.99 -2.91
N VAL A 149 -13.82 17.16 -3.94
CA VAL A 149 -15.06 16.55 -4.43
C VAL A 149 -14.96 15.04 -4.31
N SER A 150 -15.99 14.43 -3.75
CA SER A 150 -16.10 12.98 -3.59
C SER A 150 -16.76 12.37 -4.83
N ASP A 151 -16.03 11.50 -5.51
CA ASP A 151 -16.58 10.65 -6.58
C ASP A 151 -17.08 9.31 -5.99
N GLU A 152 -17.74 8.51 -6.80
CA GLU A 152 -18.23 7.20 -6.40
C GLU A 152 -17.09 6.29 -5.93
N ALA A 153 -17.25 5.66 -4.76
CA ALA A 153 -16.28 4.72 -4.23
C ALA A 153 -16.30 3.40 -5.00
N PHE A 154 -15.19 2.65 -4.97
CA PHE A 154 -15.21 1.27 -5.46
C PHE A 154 -16.17 0.40 -4.65
N GLU A 155 -16.92 -0.47 -5.32
CA GLU A 155 -17.91 -1.37 -4.71
C GLU A 155 -17.35 -2.20 -3.53
N HIS A 156 -16.06 -2.53 -3.58
CA HIS A 156 -15.39 -3.38 -2.59
C HIS A 156 -14.23 -2.65 -1.90
N ASP A 157 -14.33 -1.34 -1.70
CA ASP A 157 -13.26 -0.62 -0.98
C ASP A 157 -13.27 -0.96 0.53
N VAL A 158 -12.08 -1.21 1.05
CA VAL A 158 -11.89 -1.53 2.47
C VAL A 158 -11.74 -0.24 3.26
N ALA A 159 -12.71 0.09 4.12
CA ALA A 159 -12.71 1.32 4.89
C ALA A 159 -11.44 1.47 5.76
N LYS A 160 -11.01 0.40 6.43
CA LYS A 160 -9.80 0.41 7.28
C LYS A 160 -8.93 -0.80 6.97
N ARG A 161 -7.67 -0.55 6.60
CA ARG A 161 -6.65 -1.59 6.43
C ARG A 161 -5.46 -1.23 7.32
N VAL A 162 -5.50 -1.75 8.55
CA VAL A 162 -4.52 -1.45 9.61
C VAL A 162 -3.75 -2.73 9.96
N PRO A 163 -2.48 -2.86 9.56
CA PRO A 163 -1.65 -4.01 9.91
C PRO A 163 -1.15 -3.92 11.34
N SER A 164 -0.99 -5.06 12.01
CA SER A 164 -0.12 -5.13 13.19
C SER A 164 1.33 -5.27 12.72
N VAL A 165 2.19 -4.39 13.19
CA VAL A 165 3.64 -4.38 12.90
C VAL A 165 4.48 -5.02 14.00
N GLU A 166 3.87 -5.38 15.12
CA GLU A 166 4.52 -5.85 16.34
C GLU A 166 5.37 -7.11 16.13
N LYS A 167 4.90 -8.04 15.29
CA LYS A 167 5.66 -9.28 15.01
C LYS A 167 6.93 -9.00 14.23
N ALA A 168 6.87 -8.14 13.21
CA ALA A 168 8.04 -7.76 12.42
C ALA A 168 9.06 -7.02 13.29
N LYS A 169 8.60 -6.10 14.14
CA LYS A 169 9.47 -5.40 15.09
C LYS A 169 10.13 -6.36 16.09
N ARG A 170 9.37 -7.24 16.73
CA ARG A 170 9.88 -8.14 17.77
C ARG A 170 10.83 -9.21 17.20
N VAL A 171 10.52 -9.81 16.06
CA VAL A 171 11.26 -10.95 15.51
C VAL A 171 12.38 -10.49 14.58
N LEU A 172 12.10 -9.56 13.68
CA LEU A 172 13.04 -9.10 12.66
C LEU A 172 13.80 -7.83 13.06
N GLY A 173 13.40 -7.14 14.14
CA GLY A 173 13.88 -5.80 14.44
C GLY A 173 13.48 -4.77 13.38
N PHE A 174 12.47 -5.08 12.55
CA PHE A 174 12.06 -4.21 11.45
C PHE A 174 11.09 -3.14 11.92
N GLU A 175 11.41 -1.89 11.61
CA GLU A 175 10.55 -0.72 11.70
C GLU A 175 10.71 0.11 10.42
N ALA A 176 9.60 0.51 9.81
CA ALA A 176 9.63 1.52 8.75
C ALA A 176 9.73 2.91 9.40
N THR A 177 10.80 3.63 9.11
CA THR A 177 11.14 4.89 9.77
C THR A 177 10.96 6.12 8.89
N THR A 178 10.84 5.94 7.58
CA THR A 178 10.63 7.04 6.64
C THR A 178 9.21 7.57 6.79
N THR A 179 9.09 8.85 7.09
CA THR A 179 7.80 9.53 7.28
C THR A 179 7.06 9.72 5.95
N LEU A 180 5.75 9.96 6.01
CA LEU A 180 4.95 10.29 4.81
C LEU A 180 5.50 11.52 4.09
N ASP A 181 5.93 12.53 4.84
CA ASP A 181 6.47 13.77 4.29
C ASP A 181 7.77 13.54 3.50
N GLU A 182 8.72 12.79 4.09
CA GLU A 182 9.98 12.43 3.44
C GLU A 182 9.78 11.59 2.18
N MET A 183 8.90 10.58 2.22
CA MET A 183 8.66 9.75 1.03
C MET A 183 7.97 10.52 -0.11
N LEU A 184 7.15 11.52 0.21
CA LEU A 184 6.50 12.37 -0.79
C LEU A 184 7.46 13.39 -1.42
N ASP A 185 8.59 13.70 -0.77
CA ASP A 185 9.64 14.52 -1.38
C ASP A 185 10.40 13.78 -2.50
N GLU A 186 10.36 12.45 -2.50
CA GLU A 186 11.00 11.62 -3.51
C GLU A 186 10.07 11.25 -4.69
N VAL A 187 8.76 11.38 -4.56
CA VAL A 187 7.75 10.99 -5.55
C VAL A 187 7.30 12.17 -6.39
#